data_50ee75fd068b30e43d9724e105d464a9
#
_entry.id   50ee75fd068b30e43d9724e105d464a9
#
_cell.length_a   1.000
_cell.length_b   1.000
_cell.length_c   1.000
_cell.angle_alpha   90.00
_cell.angle_beta   90.00
_cell.angle_gamma   90.00
#
_symmetry.space_group_name_H-M   'P 1'
#
loop_
_entity.id
_entity.type
_entity.pdbx_description
1 polymer ?
#
loop_
_entity_poly.entity_id
_entity_poly.type
_entity_poly.pdbx_seq_one_letter_code
_entity_poly.pdbx_strand_id
1 'polypeptide(L)'
;TDDPLSLVAELVDTQEPLGCDKNLPARFLLPLMERGAAARFVLASDAVDDARAHKDEAERAAMRAASATNDAAMGRFRELVHEGITEAEVAGQLEGIYRELGAQGHSFAPIVSFGANAADPHHEPDGTRLAPGDVVLFDVGCRQNEYCADMTRTFVFGKPTPKQREVHDTVRRANEAARALVRPGARFCDIDRAARQVIEDAGYGPYFTHRLGHQIGLDVHEPGDVSATHDAPVEPGMCFSIEPGIYLPGEFGVRIEDLVLVTEDGCEVLNSYPREIDTVG
;
A
#
# COMPACT_ATOMS: atom_id res chain seq x y z
N THR A 1 10.26 -23.42 29.90
CA THR A 1 9.92 -23.00 28.54
C THR A 1 10.33 -24.11 27.60
N ASP A 2 9.37 -24.63 26.85
CA ASP A 2 9.59 -25.70 25.89
C ASP A 2 10.55 -25.26 24.78
N ASP A 3 11.43 -26.17 24.34
CA ASP A 3 12.31 -25.91 23.19
C ASP A 3 11.47 -25.98 21.89
N PRO A 4 11.26 -24.86 21.17
CA PRO A 4 10.43 -24.85 19.99
C PRO A 4 10.94 -25.79 18.88
N LEU A 5 12.24 -26.02 18.82
CA LEU A 5 12.83 -26.92 17.83
C LEU A 5 12.51 -28.41 18.14
N SER A 6 12.44 -28.78 19.41
CA SER A 6 12.01 -30.11 19.79
C SER A 6 10.54 -30.32 19.47
N LEU A 7 9.68 -29.32 19.71
CA LEU A 7 8.26 -29.42 19.38
C LEU A 7 8.06 -29.57 17.85
N VAL A 8 8.78 -28.81 17.04
CA VAL A 8 8.72 -28.96 15.58
C VAL A 8 9.17 -30.35 15.14
N ALA A 9 10.30 -30.84 15.70
CA ALA A 9 10.83 -32.16 15.37
C ALA A 9 9.89 -33.34 15.77
N GLU A 10 9.03 -33.14 16.76
CA GLU A 10 8.00 -34.13 17.18
C GLU A 10 6.78 -34.13 16.20
N LEU A 11 6.53 -33.00 15.49
CA LEU A 11 5.36 -32.85 14.66
C LEU A 11 5.63 -33.22 13.18
N VAL A 12 6.89 -33.25 12.76
CA VAL A 12 7.27 -33.49 11.33
C VAL A 12 7.66 -34.97 11.13
N ASP A 13 7.33 -35.49 9.94
CA ASP A 13 7.79 -36.82 9.55
C ASP A 13 9.24 -36.72 9.04
N THR A 14 10.15 -37.41 9.70
CA THR A 14 11.59 -37.43 9.34
C THR A 14 11.86 -38.07 7.97
N GLN A 15 10.90 -38.78 7.39
CA GLN A 15 11.03 -39.42 6.08
C GLN A 15 10.50 -38.55 4.92
N GLU A 16 9.78 -37.48 5.26
CA GLU A 16 9.18 -36.57 4.27
C GLU A 16 9.95 -35.25 4.17
N PRO A 17 9.78 -34.49 3.06
CA PRO A 17 10.33 -33.15 2.94
C PRO A 17 9.62 -32.17 3.89
N LEU A 18 10.38 -31.28 4.53
CA LEU A 18 9.86 -30.16 5.30
C LEU A 18 9.90 -28.88 4.46
N GLY A 19 8.72 -28.31 4.19
CA GLY A 19 8.58 -27.00 3.56
C GLY A 19 8.94 -25.88 4.54
N CYS A 20 9.81 -24.98 4.12
CA CYS A 20 10.24 -23.82 4.90
C CYS A 20 9.92 -22.52 4.16
N ASP A 21 9.41 -21.53 4.88
CA ASP A 21 9.22 -20.19 4.34
C ASP A 21 10.56 -19.47 4.12
N LYS A 22 10.63 -18.61 3.08
CA LYS A 22 11.81 -17.77 2.75
C LYS A 22 12.28 -16.88 3.90
N ASN A 23 11.36 -16.49 4.78
CA ASN A 23 11.62 -15.63 5.92
C ASN A 23 11.94 -16.41 7.20
N LEU A 24 11.96 -17.78 7.17
CA LEU A 24 12.30 -18.57 8.34
C LEU A 24 13.74 -18.22 8.81
N PRO A 25 13.92 -17.68 10.02
CA PRO A 25 15.25 -17.32 10.49
C PRO A 25 16.19 -18.53 10.54
N ALA A 26 17.42 -18.35 10.04
CA ALA A 26 18.44 -19.40 10.01
C ALA A 26 18.70 -20.03 11.39
N ARG A 27 18.52 -19.27 12.49
CA ARG A 27 18.63 -19.78 13.87
C ARG A 27 17.66 -20.92 14.20
N PHE A 28 16.57 -21.07 13.45
CA PHE A 28 15.64 -22.19 13.57
C PHE A 28 15.92 -23.27 12.53
N LEU A 29 16.18 -22.85 11.28
CA LEU A 29 16.41 -23.77 10.16
C LEU A 29 17.66 -24.64 10.36
N LEU A 30 18.81 -24.03 10.69
CA LEU A 30 20.07 -24.77 10.81
C LEU A 30 20.02 -25.86 11.90
N PRO A 31 19.55 -25.62 13.12
CA PRO A 31 19.43 -26.66 14.12
C PRO A 31 18.42 -27.76 13.75
N LEU A 32 17.34 -27.48 13.00
CA LEU A 32 16.44 -28.50 12.50
C LEU A 32 17.13 -29.39 11.48
N MET A 33 17.95 -28.81 10.59
CA MET A 33 18.78 -29.57 9.64
C MET A 33 19.82 -30.44 10.35
N GLU A 34 20.53 -29.91 11.36
CA GLU A 34 21.51 -30.64 12.16
C GLU A 34 20.91 -31.81 12.92
N ARG A 35 19.66 -31.68 13.41
CA ARG A 35 18.92 -32.75 14.07
C ARG A 35 18.36 -33.80 13.11
N GLY A 36 18.43 -33.57 11.79
CA GLY A 36 17.80 -34.47 10.81
C GLY A 36 16.29 -34.52 10.96
N ALA A 37 15.66 -33.42 11.29
CA ALA A 37 14.22 -33.34 11.56
C ALA A 37 13.34 -33.70 10.35
N ALA A 38 13.89 -33.72 9.13
CA ALA A 38 13.19 -34.11 7.89
C ALA A 38 14.14 -34.76 6.89
N ALA A 39 13.63 -35.54 5.95
CA ALA A 39 14.41 -36.17 4.88
C ALA A 39 15.16 -35.12 4.02
N ARG A 40 14.54 -33.98 3.80
CA ARG A 40 15.14 -32.80 3.15
C ARG A 40 14.35 -31.53 3.52
N PHE A 41 14.97 -30.37 3.32
CA PHE A 41 14.32 -29.06 3.49
C PHE A 41 14.12 -28.45 2.11
N VAL A 42 12.94 -27.93 1.84
CA VAL A 42 12.56 -27.33 0.57
C VAL A 42 11.93 -25.95 0.81
N LEU A 43 12.15 -25.01 -0.12
CA LEU A 43 11.44 -23.74 -0.10
C LEU A 43 9.96 -23.99 -0.42
N ALA A 44 9.07 -23.49 0.42
CA ALA A 44 7.62 -23.65 0.27
C ALA A 44 6.90 -22.30 0.47
N SER A 45 7.59 -21.18 0.24
CA SER A 45 7.03 -19.85 0.42
C SER A 45 5.82 -19.61 -0.47
N ASP A 46 5.80 -20.17 -1.68
CA ASP A 46 4.67 -19.99 -2.61
C ASP A 46 3.33 -20.44 -1.98
N ALA A 47 3.34 -21.53 -1.19
CA ALA A 47 2.13 -21.99 -0.51
C ALA A 47 1.68 -21.05 0.62
N VAL A 48 2.64 -20.41 1.30
CA VAL A 48 2.36 -19.40 2.34
C VAL A 48 1.89 -18.10 1.70
N ASP A 49 2.57 -17.65 0.65
CA ASP A 49 2.24 -16.44 -0.10
C ASP A 49 0.84 -16.54 -0.73
N ASP A 50 0.50 -17.71 -1.31
CA ASP A 50 -0.82 -17.99 -1.88
C ASP A 50 -1.92 -17.97 -0.80
N ALA A 51 -1.68 -18.61 0.35
CA ALA A 51 -2.62 -18.57 1.47
C ALA A 51 -2.85 -17.14 2.00
N ARG A 52 -1.80 -16.30 2.02
CA ARG A 52 -1.88 -14.89 2.42
C ARG A 52 -2.56 -14.01 1.38
N ALA A 53 -2.42 -14.35 0.09
CA ALA A 53 -3.07 -13.61 -0.99
C ALA A 53 -4.60 -13.68 -0.90
N HIS A 54 -5.15 -14.82 -0.49
CA HIS A 54 -6.59 -15.10 -0.46
C HIS A 54 -7.17 -14.90 0.95
N LYS A 55 -7.57 -13.67 1.27
CA LYS A 55 -8.13 -13.29 2.57
C LYS A 55 -9.46 -13.99 2.82
N ASP A 56 -9.58 -14.67 3.96
CA ASP A 56 -10.85 -15.19 4.45
C ASP A 56 -11.78 -14.06 4.96
N GLU A 57 -12.99 -14.39 5.42
CA GLU A 57 -13.96 -13.36 5.85
C GLU A 57 -13.51 -12.60 7.10
N ALA A 58 -12.79 -13.23 8.02
CA ALA A 58 -12.27 -12.56 9.21
C ALA A 58 -11.14 -11.58 8.83
N GLU A 59 -10.28 -11.98 7.92
CA GLU A 59 -9.20 -11.16 7.37
C GLU A 59 -9.73 -9.99 6.55
N ARG A 60 -10.76 -10.23 5.70
CA ARG A 60 -11.47 -9.17 4.96
C ARG A 60 -12.10 -8.14 5.88
N ALA A 61 -12.70 -8.59 7.00
CA ALA A 61 -13.25 -7.69 8.00
C ALA A 61 -12.15 -6.85 8.69
N ALA A 62 -10.97 -7.43 8.96
CA ALA A 62 -9.83 -6.72 9.51
C ALA A 62 -9.27 -5.66 8.53
N MET A 63 -9.16 -5.98 7.23
CA MET A 63 -8.76 -5.04 6.18
C MET A 63 -9.73 -3.85 6.09
N ARG A 64 -11.05 -4.11 6.11
CA ARG A 64 -12.07 -3.04 6.13
C ARG A 64 -11.92 -2.14 7.35
N ALA A 65 -11.69 -2.72 8.54
CA ALA A 65 -11.53 -1.96 9.78
C ALA A 65 -10.27 -1.08 9.74
N ALA A 66 -9.14 -1.61 9.26
CA ALA A 66 -7.91 -0.87 9.11
C ALA A 66 -8.07 0.32 8.12
N SER A 67 -8.69 0.06 6.95
CA SER A 67 -8.95 1.10 5.94
C SER A 67 -9.92 2.18 6.47
N ALA A 68 -10.97 1.81 7.20
CA ALA A 68 -11.89 2.78 7.79
C ALA A 68 -11.20 3.67 8.84
N THR A 69 -10.28 3.11 9.63
CA THR A 69 -9.47 3.88 10.59
C THR A 69 -8.52 4.83 9.84
N ASN A 70 -7.93 4.38 8.74
CA ASN A 70 -7.04 5.21 7.91
C ASN A 70 -7.81 6.38 7.26
N ASP A 71 -9.01 6.14 6.75
CA ASP A 71 -9.91 7.19 6.23
C ASP A 71 -10.23 8.25 7.30
N ALA A 72 -10.58 7.82 8.52
CA ALA A 72 -10.85 8.73 9.64
C ALA A 72 -9.60 9.54 10.04
N ALA A 73 -8.42 8.90 10.02
CA ALA A 73 -7.16 9.55 10.31
C ALA A 73 -6.79 10.61 9.27
N MET A 74 -7.02 10.36 7.98
CA MET A 74 -6.74 11.31 6.89
C MET A 74 -7.50 12.63 7.09
N GLY A 75 -8.75 12.56 7.54
CA GLY A 75 -9.54 13.76 7.90
C GLY A 75 -8.84 14.62 8.95
N ARG A 76 -8.22 13.99 9.96
CA ARG A 76 -7.48 14.68 11.03
C ARG A 76 -6.09 15.14 10.58
N PHE A 77 -5.43 14.40 9.71
CA PHE A 77 -4.10 14.77 9.18
C PHE A 77 -4.14 16.06 8.39
N ARG A 78 -5.16 16.25 7.55
CA ARG A 78 -5.33 17.51 6.82
C ARG A 78 -5.54 18.73 7.72
N GLU A 79 -6.08 18.55 8.93
CA GLU A 79 -6.27 19.63 9.90
C GLU A 79 -4.96 20.11 10.56
N LEU A 80 -3.88 19.30 10.48
CA LEU A 80 -2.54 19.68 10.94
C LEU A 80 -1.88 20.70 10.01
N VAL A 81 -2.36 20.79 8.75
CA VAL A 81 -1.70 21.55 7.68
C VAL A 81 -1.96 23.05 7.83
N HIS A 82 -0.91 23.83 7.98
CA HIS A 82 -0.94 25.29 8.02
C HIS A 82 0.38 25.88 7.46
N GLU A 83 0.34 27.15 7.05
CA GLU A 83 1.52 27.83 6.50
C GLU A 83 2.73 27.74 7.44
N GLY A 84 3.87 27.38 6.89
CA GLY A 84 5.16 27.32 7.60
C GLY A 84 5.39 26.08 8.46
N ILE A 85 4.40 25.17 8.62
CA ILE A 85 4.66 23.85 9.24
C ILE A 85 5.61 23.04 8.38
N THR A 86 6.44 22.20 8.97
CA THR A 86 7.35 21.31 8.23
C THR A 86 6.74 19.93 8.03
N GLU A 87 7.21 19.22 6.99
CA GLU A 87 6.81 17.81 6.74
C GLU A 87 7.08 16.93 7.95
N ALA A 88 8.27 17.07 8.56
CA ALA A 88 8.66 16.31 9.76
C ALA A 88 7.77 16.63 10.98
N GLU A 89 7.35 17.89 11.16
CA GLU A 89 6.43 18.27 12.25
C GLU A 89 5.05 17.65 12.05
N VAL A 90 4.57 17.55 10.80
CA VAL A 90 3.31 16.85 10.50
C VAL A 90 3.48 15.36 10.73
N ALA A 91 4.47 14.72 10.10
CA ALA A 91 4.72 13.29 10.21
C ALA A 91 4.85 12.81 11.67
N GLY A 92 5.50 13.62 12.51
CA GLY A 92 5.68 13.32 13.94
C GLY A 92 4.38 13.29 14.77
N GLN A 93 3.26 13.81 14.24
CA GLN A 93 1.97 13.83 14.93
C GLN A 93 1.04 12.67 14.52
N LEU A 94 1.29 12.04 13.36
CA LEU A 94 0.36 11.09 12.75
C LEU A 94 0.15 9.83 13.61
N GLU A 95 1.22 9.29 14.23
CA GLU A 95 1.11 8.10 15.07
C GLU A 95 0.19 8.32 16.28
N GLY A 96 0.25 9.50 16.89
CA GLY A 96 -0.63 9.88 18.00
C GLY A 96 -2.10 9.81 17.58
N ILE A 97 -2.43 10.32 16.40
CA ILE A 97 -3.77 10.29 15.84
C ILE A 97 -4.24 8.85 15.57
N TYR A 98 -3.40 8.02 15.00
CA TYR A 98 -3.72 6.59 14.80
C TYR A 98 -4.03 5.88 16.13
N ARG A 99 -3.21 6.11 17.17
CA ARG A 99 -3.42 5.50 18.49
C ARG A 99 -4.73 5.97 19.13
N GLU A 100 -5.08 7.26 19.00
CA GLU A 100 -6.37 7.79 19.47
C GLU A 100 -7.57 7.17 18.75
N LEU A 101 -7.43 6.77 17.49
CA LEU A 101 -8.44 6.08 16.70
C LEU A 101 -8.44 4.55 16.94
N GLY A 102 -7.57 4.05 17.82
CA GLY A 102 -7.52 2.64 18.22
C GLY A 102 -6.61 1.76 17.36
N ALA A 103 -5.82 2.32 16.45
CA ALA A 103 -4.82 1.58 15.69
C ALA A 103 -3.57 1.26 16.52
N GLN A 104 -2.83 0.24 16.13
CA GLN A 104 -1.59 -0.19 16.78
C GLN A 104 -0.38 0.72 16.45
N GLY A 105 -0.53 1.60 15.45
CA GLY A 105 0.47 2.53 14.93
C GLY A 105 0.49 2.55 13.42
N HIS A 106 1.58 3.03 12.84
CA HIS A 106 1.80 3.02 11.39
C HIS A 106 1.96 1.59 10.84
N SER A 107 1.52 1.35 9.61
CA SER A 107 1.88 0.15 8.82
C SER A 107 3.27 0.28 8.18
N PHE A 108 3.67 1.51 7.83
CA PHE A 108 4.98 1.88 7.28
C PHE A 108 5.36 3.31 7.69
N ALA A 109 6.59 3.73 7.42
CA ALA A 109 7.03 5.12 7.65
C ALA A 109 6.21 6.07 6.76
N PRO A 110 5.48 7.06 7.33
CA PRO A 110 4.59 7.90 6.56
C PRO A 110 5.37 8.80 5.58
N ILE A 111 4.84 8.99 4.39
CA ILE A 111 5.31 10.00 3.45
C ILE A 111 4.42 11.23 3.62
N VAL A 112 5.04 12.35 3.95
CA VAL A 112 4.41 13.67 3.97
C VAL A 112 5.29 14.57 3.12
N SER A 113 4.79 15.05 1.98
CA SER A 113 5.61 15.80 1.02
C SER A 113 4.91 17.08 0.59
N PHE A 114 5.68 18.18 0.59
CA PHE A 114 5.20 19.50 0.19
C PHE A 114 5.84 19.99 -1.11
N GLY A 115 5.03 20.58 -1.99
CA GLY A 115 5.51 21.22 -3.21
C GLY A 115 6.37 20.28 -4.07
N ALA A 116 7.61 20.67 -4.34
CA ALA A 116 8.54 19.92 -5.19
C ALA A 116 8.97 18.56 -4.62
N ASN A 117 8.96 18.40 -3.30
CA ASN A 117 9.29 17.11 -2.65
C ASN A 117 8.28 16.01 -3.01
N ALA A 118 7.03 16.36 -3.30
CA ALA A 118 6.02 15.41 -3.76
C ALA A 118 6.36 14.79 -5.12
N ALA A 119 7.33 15.32 -5.86
CA ALA A 119 7.83 14.72 -7.10
C ALA A 119 8.77 13.53 -6.89
N ASP A 120 9.19 13.25 -5.66
CA ASP A 120 9.87 12.02 -5.26
C ASP A 120 8.85 11.08 -4.61
N PRO A 121 8.50 9.93 -5.24
CA PRO A 121 7.49 9.00 -4.71
C PRO A 121 7.88 8.36 -3.37
N HIS A 122 9.17 8.40 -3.00
CA HIS A 122 9.69 7.82 -1.76
C HIS A 122 10.33 8.87 -0.83
N HIS A 123 9.92 10.13 -0.96
CA HIS A 123 10.44 11.22 -0.14
C HIS A 123 10.26 10.95 1.36
N GLU A 124 11.34 11.09 2.13
CA GLU A 124 11.30 11.04 3.59
C GLU A 124 10.98 12.46 4.14
N PRO A 125 9.96 12.62 5.01
CA PRO A 125 9.59 13.93 5.56
C PRO A 125 10.77 14.66 6.20
N ASP A 126 11.03 15.88 5.74
CA ASP A 126 12.17 16.69 6.18
C ASP A 126 11.78 18.05 6.76
N GLY A 127 12.70 19.01 6.79
CA GLY A 127 12.47 20.37 7.29
C GLY A 127 11.80 21.32 6.29
N THR A 128 11.34 20.83 5.13
CA THR A 128 10.66 21.65 4.13
C THR A 128 9.38 22.24 4.68
N ARG A 129 9.24 23.56 4.54
CA ARG A 129 8.11 24.31 5.06
C ARG A 129 7.04 24.50 4.01
N LEU A 130 5.79 24.27 4.42
CA LEU A 130 4.63 24.50 3.59
C LEU A 130 4.44 25.97 3.24
N ALA A 131 4.26 26.25 1.96
CA ALA A 131 3.99 27.58 1.42
C ALA A 131 2.69 27.60 0.57
N PRO A 132 2.03 28.77 0.45
CA PRO A 132 0.83 28.89 -0.37
C PRO A 132 1.06 28.46 -1.83
N GLY A 133 0.20 27.58 -2.34
CA GLY A 133 0.26 27.03 -3.69
C GLY A 133 0.96 25.67 -3.77
N ASP A 134 1.58 25.20 -2.70
CA ASP A 134 2.18 23.85 -2.65
C ASP A 134 1.12 22.76 -2.72
N VAL A 135 1.46 21.66 -3.38
CA VAL A 135 0.76 20.40 -3.16
C VAL A 135 1.15 19.84 -1.78
N VAL A 136 0.24 19.09 -1.19
CA VAL A 136 0.42 18.37 0.06
C VAL A 136 0.05 16.92 -0.20
N LEU A 137 1.04 16.05 -0.27
CA LEU A 137 0.84 14.64 -0.48
C LEU A 137 0.99 13.93 0.88
N PHE A 138 -0.02 13.16 1.23
CA PHE A 138 0.03 12.18 2.31
C PHE A 138 -0.07 10.78 1.74
N ASP A 139 0.95 9.96 2.02
CA ASP A 139 0.91 8.52 1.80
C ASP A 139 1.12 7.87 3.17
N VAL A 140 0.05 7.24 3.65
CA VAL A 140 -0.09 6.88 5.06
C VAL A 140 -0.91 5.61 5.22
N GLY A 141 -0.52 4.81 6.20
CA GLY A 141 -1.22 3.61 6.56
C GLY A 141 -1.14 3.30 8.04
N CYS A 142 -2.14 2.62 8.56
CA CYS A 142 -2.13 2.13 9.94
C CYS A 142 -2.17 0.60 10.00
N ARG A 143 -1.71 0.07 11.13
CA ARG A 143 -1.92 -1.34 11.50
C ARG A 143 -3.05 -1.42 12.50
N GLN A 144 -4.07 -2.20 12.18
CA GLN A 144 -5.19 -2.46 13.07
C GLN A 144 -5.61 -3.92 12.98
N ASN A 145 -5.80 -4.58 14.12
CA ASN A 145 -6.06 -6.03 14.20
C ASN A 145 -5.03 -6.84 13.41
N GLU A 146 -3.76 -6.46 13.49
CA GLU A 146 -2.60 -7.01 12.77
C GLU A 146 -2.58 -6.76 11.26
N TYR A 147 -3.63 -6.23 10.64
CA TYR A 147 -3.70 -5.94 9.21
C TYR A 147 -3.30 -4.50 8.91
N CYS A 148 -2.63 -4.33 7.76
CA CYS A 148 -2.16 -3.05 7.27
C CYS A 148 -3.23 -2.34 6.43
N ALA A 149 -3.37 -1.03 6.63
CA ALA A 149 -4.03 -0.13 5.69
C ALA A 149 -2.97 0.66 4.92
N ASP A 150 -3.38 1.18 3.77
CA ASP A 150 -2.60 2.04 2.90
C ASP A 150 -3.50 3.00 2.13
N MET A 151 -3.10 4.26 1.99
CA MET A 151 -3.82 5.25 1.21
C MET A 151 -2.96 6.48 0.93
N THR A 152 -2.94 6.91 -0.33
CA THR A 152 -2.38 8.21 -0.71
C THR A 152 -3.47 9.18 -1.11
N ARG A 153 -3.36 10.43 -0.63
CA ARG A 153 -4.15 11.58 -1.08
C ARG A 153 -3.24 12.79 -1.30
N THR A 154 -3.58 13.55 -2.33
CA THR A 154 -2.87 14.80 -2.67
C THR A 154 -3.83 15.97 -2.61
N PHE A 155 -3.52 16.96 -1.78
CA PHE A 155 -4.24 18.22 -1.59
C PHE A 155 -3.43 19.38 -2.16
N VAL A 156 -4.01 20.60 -2.13
CA VAL A 156 -3.29 21.84 -2.44
C VAL A 156 -3.48 22.83 -1.29
N PHE A 157 -2.40 23.42 -0.82
CA PHE A 157 -2.45 24.48 0.19
C PHE A 157 -2.85 25.80 -0.48
N GLY A 158 -4.10 26.23 -0.24
CA GLY A 158 -4.69 27.38 -0.88
C GLY A 158 -5.29 27.07 -2.28
N LYS A 159 -5.10 27.93 -3.28
CA LYS A 159 -5.78 27.80 -4.58
C LYS A 159 -4.95 27.00 -5.59
N PRO A 160 -5.44 25.85 -6.07
CA PRO A 160 -4.73 25.04 -7.06
C PRO A 160 -4.64 25.76 -8.42
N THR A 161 -3.47 25.62 -9.05
CA THR A 161 -3.21 26.09 -10.42
C THR A 161 -3.95 25.23 -11.45
N PRO A 162 -4.14 25.71 -12.70
CA PRO A 162 -4.69 24.89 -13.77
C PRO A 162 -3.90 23.59 -14.02
N LYS A 163 -2.57 23.62 -13.95
CA LYS A 163 -1.69 22.44 -14.12
C LYS A 163 -1.88 21.44 -13.00
N GLN A 164 -1.96 21.88 -11.75
CA GLN A 164 -2.22 20.98 -10.61
C GLN A 164 -3.59 20.29 -10.74
N ARG A 165 -4.63 21.01 -11.17
CA ARG A 165 -5.95 20.43 -11.43
C ARG A 165 -5.91 19.39 -12.55
N GLU A 166 -5.25 19.69 -13.66
CA GLU A 166 -5.10 18.79 -14.81
C GLU A 166 -4.38 17.49 -14.42
N VAL A 167 -3.23 17.61 -13.75
CA VAL A 167 -2.43 16.46 -13.32
C VAL A 167 -3.21 15.62 -12.31
N HIS A 168 -3.83 16.25 -11.30
CA HIS A 168 -4.62 15.57 -10.32
C HIS A 168 -5.83 14.83 -10.93
N ASP A 169 -6.58 15.48 -11.84
CA ASP A 169 -7.70 14.83 -12.54
C ASP A 169 -7.23 13.67 -13.42
N THR A 170 -6.06 13.78 -14.05
CA THR A 170 -5.47 12.68 -14.82
C THR A 170 -5.16 11.48 -13.96
N VAL A 171 -4.52 11.68 -12.79
CA VAL A 171 -4.23 10.60 -11.83
C VAL A 171 -5.52 9.99 -11.28
N ARG A 172 -6.53 10.80 -10.95
CA ARG A 172 -7.84 10.33 -10.49
C ARG A 172 -8.52 9.45 -11.54
N ARG A 173 -8.54 9.87 -12.82
CA ARG A 173 -9.09 9.07 -13.93
C ARG A 173 -8.31 7.79 -14.16
N ALA A 174 -6.98 7.80 -13.99
CA ALA A 174 -6.16 6.61 -14.08
C ALA A 174 -6.49 5.60 -12.98
N ASN A 175 -6.65 6.06 -11.73
CA ASN A 175 -7.11 5.22 -10.62
C ASN A 175 -8.51 4.64 -10.91
N GLU A 176 -9.46 5.44 -11.38
CA GLU A 176 -10.80 4.97 -11.74
C GLU A 176 -10.78 3.93 -12.88
N ALA A 177 -9.97 4.15 -13.92
CA ALA A 177 -9.85 3.23 -15.06
C ALA A 177 -9.31 1.86 -14.63
N ALA A 178 -8.31 1.83 -13.77
CA ALA A 178 -7.76 0.59 -13.22
C ALA A 178 -8.78 -0.13 -12.34
N ARG A 179 -9.42 0.56 -11.38
CA ARG A 179 -10.42 -0.02 -10.48
C ARG A 179 -11.61 -0.62 -11.23
N ALA A 180 -12.02 0.01 -12.33
CA ALA A 180 -13.14 -0.48 -13.17
C ALA A 180 -12.86 -1.84 -13.82
N LEU A 181 -11.60 -2.26 -13.95
CA LEU A 181 -11.21 -3.55 -14.51
C LEU A 181 -11.06 -4.64 -13.45
N VAL A 182 -11.01 -4.29 -12.16
CA VAL A 182 -10.78 -5.26 -11.08
C VAL A 182 -11.99 -6.18 -10.93
N ARG A 183 -11.80 -7.45 -11.28
CA ARG A 183 -12.78 -8.53 -11.12
C ARG A 183 -12.04 -9.87 -11.23
N PRO A 184 -12.62 -10.98 -10.76
CA PRO A 184 -12.06 -12.31 -10.96
C PRO A 184 -11.76 -12.59 -12.44
N GLY A 185 -10.55 -13.11 -12.70
CA GLY A 185 -10.06 -13.43 -14.04
C GLY A 185 -9.47 -12.27 -14.84
N ALA A 186 -9.58 -11.01 -14.38
CA ALA A 186 -8.80 -9.91 -14.94
C ALA A 186 -7.31 -10.15 -14.65
N ARG A 187 -6.40 -9.71 -15.53
CA ARG A 187 -4.96 -9.88 -15.29
C ARG A 187 -4.38 -8.62 -14.66
N PHE A 188 -3.43 -8.77 -13.75
CA PHE A 188 -2.77 -7.64 -13.12
C PHE A 188 -2.12 -6.70 -14.13
N CYS A 189 -1.49 -7.24 -15.18
CA CYS A 189 -0.90 -6.42 -16.25
C CYS A 189 -1.93 -5.60 -17.05
N ASP A 190 -3.16 -6.06 -17.19
CA ASP A 190 -4.20 -5.31 -17.89
C ASP A 190 -4.74 -4.18 -17.02
N ILE A 191 -4.78 -4.38 -15.70
CA ILE A 191 -5.16 -3.34 -14.71
C ILE A 191 -4.10 -2.23 -14.67
N ASP A 192 -2.79 -2.58 -14.62
CA ASP A 192 -1.69 -1.60 -14.73
C ASP A 192 -1.77 -0.82 -16.05
N ARG A 193 -1.97 -1.52 -17.15
CA ARG A 193 -2.07 -0.90 -18.47
C ARG A 193 -3.19 0.11 -18.57
N ALA A 194 -4.35 -0.15 -17.95
CA ALA A 194 -5.49 0.76 -17.99
C ALA A 194 -5.18 2.11 -17.33
N ALA A 195 -4.53 2.10 -16.16
CA ALA A 195 -4.09 3.34 -15.52
C ALA A 195 -3.01 4.05 -16.33
N ARG A 196 -2.01 3.29 -16.78
CA ARG A 196 -0.85 3.81 -17.52
C ARG A 196 -1.27 4.47 -18.84
N GLN A 197 -2.23 3.87 -19.56
CA GLN A 197 -2.74 4.42 -20.80
C GLN A 197 -3.40 5.81 -20.61
N VAL A 198 -4.16 6.01 -19.53
CA VAL A 198 -4.77 7.32 -19.23
C VAL A 198 -3.69 8.39 -19.03
N ILE A 199 -2.60 8.04 -18.33
CA ILE A 199 -1.48 8.94 -18.05
C ILE A 199 -0.68 9.22 -19.33
N GLU A 200 -0.44 8.21 -20.17
CA GLU A 200 0.25 8.33 -21.47
C GLU A 200 -0.52 9.19 -22.45
N ASP A 201 -1.84 8.98 -22.58
CA ASP A 201 -2.72 9.77 -23.48
C ASP A 201 -2.78 11.25 -23.07
N ALA A 202 -2.57 11.55 -21.79
CA ALA A 202 -2.46 12.92 -21.29
C ALA A 202 -1.05 13.52 -21.46
N GLY A 203 -0.08 12.77 -22.01
CA GLY A 203 1.31 13.21 -22.24
C GLY A 203 2.23 13.09 -21.03
N TYR A 204 1.81 12.45 -19.96
CA TYR A 204 2.58 12.31 -18.72
C TYR A 204 3.23 10.93 -18.54
N GLY A 205 3.22 10.04 -19.54
CA GLY A 205 3.75 8.67 -19.46
C GLY A 205 5.14 8.57 -18.83
N PRO A 206 6.15 9.39 -19.22
CA PRO A 206 7.49 9.33 -18.62
C PRO A 206 7.55 9.67 -17.11
N TYR A 207 6.50 10.26 -16.58
CA TYR A 207 6.41 10.70 -15.19
C TYR A 207 5.65 9.72 -14.27
N PHE A 208 5.16 8.60 -14.78
CA PHE A 208 4.63 7.48 -14.01
C PHE A 208 5.70 6.37 -13.93
N THR A 209 6.53 6.40 -12.91
CA THR A 209 7.82 5.73 -12.86
C THR A 209 7.83 4.41 -12.08
N HIS A 210 6.71 4.01 -11.47
CA HIS A 210 6.61 2.78 -10.67
C HIS A 210 5.48 1.85 -11.15
N ARG A 211 5.36 0.67 -10.54
CA ARG A 211 4.23 -0.26 -10.72
C ARG A 211 2.94 0.39 -10.25
N LEU A 212 1.80 -0.09 -10.73
CA LEU A 212 0.51 0.46 -10.32
C LEU A 212 0.12 0.13 -8.88
N GLY A 213 0.64 -0.93 -8.29
CA GLY A 213 0.31 -1.32 -6.93
C GLY A 213 0.93 -2.64 -6.49
N HIS A 214 0.56 -3.08 -5.30
CA HIS A 214 1.06 -4.28 -4.63
C HIS A 214 -0.01 -4.96 -3.79
N GLN A 215 0.12 -6.26 -3.55
CA GLN A 215 -0.70 -6.94 -2.56
C GLN A 215 -0.35 -6.48 -1.14
N ILE A 216 -1.34 -6.53 -0.26
CA ILE A 216 -1.28 -6.05 1.12
C ILE A 216 -2.12 -6.95 2.03
N GLY A 217 -1.77 -7.03 3.31
CA GLY A 217 -2.49 -7.78 4.32
C GLY A 217 -1.82 -7.65 5.69
N LEU A 218 -1.18 -8.71 6.17
CA LEU A 218 -0.39 -8.70 7.40
C LEU A 218 0.88 -7.84 7.25
N ASP A 219 1.45 -7.81 6.05
CA ASP A 219 2.52 -6.88 5.68
C ASP A 219 1.99 -5.86 4.68
N VAL A 220 2.60 -4.67 4.68
CA VAL A 220 2.28 -3.60 3.71
C VAL A 220 2.54 -4.08 2.28
N HIS A 221 3.68 -4.72 2.05
CA HIS A 221 4.02 -5.30 0.76
C HIS A 221 4.02 -6.82 0.86
N GLU A 222 2.97 -7.46 0.35
CA GLU A 222 2.92 -8.91 0.17
C GLU A 222 3.30 -9.29 -1.27
N PRO A 223 3.72 -10.54 -1.53
CA PRO A 223 4.04 -11.01 -2.88
C PRO A 223 2.87 -10.84 -3.85
N GLY A 224 3.15 -10.26 -5.01
CA GLY A 224 2.19 -10.02 -6.06
C GLY A 224 2.03 -8.52 -6.37
N ASP A 225 2.68 -8.08 -7.46
CA ASP A 225 2.62 -6.70 -7.93
C ASP A 225 1.47 -6.49 -8.91
N VAL A 226 0.85 -5.31 -8.88
CA VAL A 226 0.02 -4.83 -9.98
C VAL A 226 0.94 -4.10 -10.96
N SER A 227 1.45 -4.81 -11.96
CA SER A 227 2.47 -4.29 -12.87
C SER A 227 2.32 -4.82 -14.29
N ALA A 228 2.92 -4.13 -15.25
CA ALA A 228 2.88 -4.49 -16.67
C ALA A 228 3.44 -5.89 -16.99
N THR A 229 4.25 -6.47 -16.10
CA THR A 229 4.89 -7.79 -16.28
C THR A 229 4.19 -8.92 -15.54
N HIS A 230 3.22 -8.63 -14.68
CA HIS A 230 2.50 -9.64 -13.90
C HIS A 230 1.25 -10.10 -14.63
N ASP A 231 1.33 -11.27 -15.27
CA ASP A 231 0.29 -11.84 -16.15
C ASP A 231 -0.70 -12.78 -15.42
N ALA A 232 -0.58 -12.92 -14.10
CA ALA A 232 -1.48 -13.76 -13.32
C ALA A 232 -2.92 -13.18 -13.27
N PRO A 233 -3.94 -14.05 -13.17
CA PRO A 233 -5.31 -13.60 -12.95
C PRO A 233 -5.51 -13.06 -11.53
N VAL A 234 -6.42 -12.12 -11.41
CA VAL A 234 -6.97 -11.65 -10.13
C VAL A 234 -8.00 -12.66 -9.63
N GLU A 235 -7.98 -13.00 -8.36
CA GLU A 235 -8.86 -14.00 -7.76
C GLU A 235 -9.63 -13.44 -6.54
N PRO A 236 -10.82 -13.99 -6.21
CA PRO A 236 -11.58 -13.57 -5.04
C PRO A 236 -10.77 -13.69 -3.75
N GLY A 237 -10.89 -12.70 -2.87
CA GLY A 237 -10.13 -12.63 -1.61
C GLY A 237 -8.80 -11.90 -1.71
N MET A 238 -8.26 -11.67 -2.90
CA MET A 238 -7.06 -10.84 -3.07
C MET A 238 -7.35 -9.40 -2.67
N CYS A 239 -6.36 -8.77 -2.00
CA CYS A 239 -6.40 -7.36 -1.62
C CYS A 239 -5.10 -6.69 -2.08
N PHE A 240 -5.21 -5.57 -2.81
CA PHE A 240 -4.05 -4.86 -3.35
C PHE A 240 -4.31 -3.36 -3.53
N SER A 241 -3.23 -2.58 -3.62
CA SER A 241 -3.29 -1.15 -3.90
C SER A 241 -3.49 -0.86 -5.39
N ILE A 242 -4.11 0.28 -5.68
CA ILE A 242 -4.15 0.94 -7.00
C ILE A 242 -3.74 2.39 -6.78
N GLU A 243 -2.50 2.72 -7.12
CA GLU A 243 -1.80 3.93 -6.73
C GLU A 243 -1.11 4.65 -7.89
N PRO A 244 -1.80 4.97 -9.01
CA PRO A 244 -1.16 5.72 -10.08
C PRO A 244 -0.65 7.07 -9.58
N GLY A 245 0.49 7.52 -10.13
CA GLY A 245 1.08 8.81 -9.80
C GLY A 245 1.73 9.49 -11.01
N ILE A 246 1.81 10.81 -10.97
CA ILE A 246 2.56 11.65 -11.90
C ILE A 246 3.50 12.51 -11.08
N TYR A 247 4.79 12.41 -11.35
CA TYR A 247 5.86 13.08 -10.60
C TYR A 247 6.64 14.01 -11.53
N LEU A 248 6.48 15.34 -11.37
CA LEU A 248 7.09 16.35 -12.22
C LEU A 248 8.32 16.92 -11.51
N PRO A 249 9.55 16.50 -11.86
CA PRO A 249 10.77 16.88 -11.15
C PRO A 249 10.93 18.40 -10.99
N GLY A 250 11.14 18.85 -9.75
CA GLY A 250 11.31 20.26 -9.42
C GLY A 250 10.01 21.09 -9.44
N GLU A 251 8.86 20.46 -9.67
CA GLU A 251 7.56 21.15 -9.63
C GLU A 251 6.67 20.58 -8.52
N PHE A 252 6.10 19.40 -8.72
CA PHE A 252 5.25 18.70 -7.76
C PHE A 252 4.95 17.26 -8.22
N GLY A 253 4.41 16.45 -7.34
CA GLY A 253 3.85 15.14 -7.64
C GLY A 253 2.42 15.00 -7.17
N VAL A 254 1.70 14.07 -7.79
CA VAL A 254 0.34 13.66 -7.39
C VAL A 254 0.28 12.14 -7.38
N ARG A 255 -0.19 11.54 -6.30
CA ARG A 255 -0.60 10.14 -6.19
C ARG A 255 -1.99 10.07 -5.57
N ILE A 256 -2.82 9.18 -6.09
CA ILE A 256 -4.12 8.82 -5.51
C ILE A 256 -4.16 7.32 -5.42
N GLU A 257 -4.29 6.82 -4.23
CA GLU A 257 -4.22 5.41 -3.91
C GLU A 257 -5.45 4.93 -3.16
N ASP A 258 -5.93 3.78 -3.55
CA ASP A 258 -6.95 3.02 -2.85
C ASP A 258 -6.58 1.55 -2.75
N LEU A 259 -6.98 0.91 -1.67
CA LEU A 259 -7.02 -0.53 -1.56
C LEU A 259 -8.31 -1.08 -2.17
N VAL A 260 -8.19 -2.16 -2.92
CA VAL A 260 -9.30 -2.92 -3.45
C VAL A 260 -9.27 -4.35 -2.94
N LEU A 261 -10.44 -4.84 -2.53
CA LEU A 261 -10.68 -6.23 -2.14
C LEU A 261 -11.51 -6.91 -3.22
N VAL A 262 -10.99 -7.97 -3.81
CA VAL A 262 -11.67 -8.70 -4.88
C VAL A 262 -12.82 -9.54 -4.31
N THR A 263 -14.01 -9.35 -4.86
CA THR A 263 -15.23 -10.12 -4.54
C THR A 263 -15.49 -11.22 -5.57
N GLU A 264 -16.55 -11.98 -5.40
CA GLU A 264 -16.91 -13.06 -6.34
C GLU A 264 -17.28 -12.55 -7.76
N ASP A 265 -17.69 -11.28 -7.88
CA ASP A 265 -18.21 -10.70 -9.13
C ASP A 265 -17.61 -9.34 -9.51
N GLY A 266 -16.67 -8.81 -8.69
CA GLY A 266 -16.05 -7.51 -8.91
C GLY A 266 -15.02 -7.16 -7.86
N CYS A 267 -15.05 -5.93 -7.34
CA CYS A 267 -14.24 -5.52 -6.20
C CYS A 267 -14.97 -4.52 -5.30
N GLU A 268 -14.59 -4.53 -4.05
CA GLU A 268 -14.90 -3.51 -3.05
C GLU A 268 -13.71 -2.58 -2.91
N VAL A 269 -13.94 -1.27 -2.97
CA VAL A 269 -12.92 -0.27 -2.66
C VAL A 269 -12.96 0.01 -1.17
N LEU A 270 -11.87 -0.25 -0.46
CA LEU A 270 -11.84 -0.17 1.00
C LEU A 270 -11.71 1.26 1.52
N ASN A 271 -11.10 2.16 0.74
CA ASN A 271 -10.93 3.56 1.11
C ASN A 271 -12.13 4.40 0.62
N SER A 272 -12.78 5.07 1.53
CA SER A 272 -13.93 5.93 1.27
C SER A 272 -13.59 7.43 1.25
N TYR A 273 -12.36 7.80 1.65
CA TYR A 273 -11.93 9.20 1.64
C TYR A 273 -11.97 9.79 0.23
N PRO A 274 -12.48 11.04 0.05
CA PRO A 274 -12.63 11.66 -1.29
C PRO A 274 -11.33 11.68 -2.12
N ARG A 275 -11.49 11.52 -3.44
CA ARG A 275 -10.40 11.48 -4.43
C ARG A 275 -10.32 12.75 -5.27
N GLU A 276 -11.30 13.61 -5.16
CA GLU A 276 -11.35 14.89 -5.84
C GLU A 276 -10.27 15.83 -5.29
N ILE A 277 -9.75 16.71 -6.15
CA ILE A 277 -8.81 17.74 -5.69
C ILE A 277 -9.48 18.62 -4.64
N ASP A 278 -8.90 18.65 -3.46
CA ASP A 278 -9.39 19.46 -2.34
C ASP A 278 -8.27 20.38 -1.84
N THR A 279 -8.67 21.42 -1.12
CA THR A 279 -7.76 22.43 -0.60
C THR A 279 -7.66 22.32 0.92
N VAL A 280 -6.48 22.61 1.44
CA VAL A 280 -6.17 22.67 2.88
C VAL A 280 -5.67 24.07 3.25
N GLY A 281 -5.92 24.52 4.49
CA GLY A 281 -5.53 25.83 4.99
C GLY A 281 -6.59 26.93 4.85
#